data_9d8c9506ca539d063f665dd724e25a9b
#
_entry.id   9d8c9506ca539d063f665dd724e25a9b
#
_cell.length_a   1.000
_cell.length_b   1.000
_cell.length_c   1.000
_cell.angle_alpha   90.00
_cell.angle_beta   90.00
_cell.angle_gamma   90.00
#
_symmetry.space_group_name_H-M   'P 1'
#
loop_
_entity.id
_entity.type
_entity.pdbx_description
1 polymer ?
#
loop_
_entity_poly.entity_id
_entity_poly.type
_entity_poly.pdbx_seq_one_letter_code
_entity_poly.pdbx_strand_id
1 'polypeptide(L)'
;AETVINARSTDKNVSFTVASSVRLKSFATGDFEYTMYTLFPYGYAILYDETAELMEAVFTADAVAPYPVLYGKTFYYSGPGNYVVLENGVYRSLLTEQTLQATNIQAFAALEYEVQSTAVKHCQTSAALQTLAVSPRYGGSIAVSAGWDYFSNLSDFGLNTEGTCTVLAAAILFGYFDEYVNDAFVPSAYEQGNGTSEAFHQHLNDLVYGSNAQGGIFIRDALNALNQYLSSRGVSERLQSEHSFNYNARYKIITELSDGRPVLASASDDLGADWDHTVVVYGAAFDPYYPVETATLEMHTGHHGSTSNYRFVASILWFYECGYIVN
;
A
#
# COMPACT_ATOMS: atom_id res chain seq x y z
N ALA A 1 -11.40 17.95 5.69
CA ALA A 1 -11.40 16.67 4.95
C ALA A 1 -11.35 16.89 3.44
N GLU A 2 -12.40 17.48 2.81
CA GLU A 2 -12.53 17.59 1.34
C GLU A 2 -11.32 18.23 0.66
N THR A 3 -10.75 19.30 1.25
CA THR A 3 -9.54 19.94 0.71
C THR A 3 -8.36 18.98 0.61
N VAL A 4 -8.13 18.20 1.67
CA VAL A 4 -7.05 17.19 1.70
C VAL A 4 -7.32 16.08 0.70
N ILE A 5 -8.52 15.55 0.69
CA ILE A 5 -8.96 14.47 -0.20
C ILE A 5 -8.77 14.88 -1.67
N ASN A 6 -9.25 16.06 -2.07
CA ASN A 6 -9.11 16.55 -3.44
C ASN A 6 -7.64 16.85 -3.82
N ALA A 7 -6.83 17.33 -2.88
CA ALA A 7 -5.40 17.55 -3.11
C ALA A 7 -4.63 16.23 -3.37
N ARG A 8 -5.07 15.13 -2.78
CA ARG A 8 -4.46 13.80 -2.86
C ARG A 8 -5.12 12.87 -3.87
N SER A 9 -6.26 13.29 -4.46
CA SER A 9 -6.95 12.48 -5.46
C SER A 9 -6.08 12.22 -6.68
N THR A 10 -6.07 10.99 -7.14
CA THR A 10 -5.44 10.55 -8.39
C THR A 10 -6.27 10.95 -9.61
N ASP A 11 -7.58 11.15 -9.44
CA ASP A 11 -8.46 11.65 -10.51
C ASP A 11 -8.60 13.17 -10.44
N LYS A 12 -7.77 13.87 -11.21
CA LYS A 12 -7.75 15.34 -11.26
C LYS A 12 -8.94 15.96 -11.98
N ASN A 13 -9.78 15.16 -12.65
CA ASN A 13 -10.97 15.63 -13.35
C ASN A 13 -12.23 15.58 -12.48
N VAL A 14 -12.13 14.98 -11.29
CA VAL A 14 -13.25 14.82 -10.36
C VAL A 14 -13.02 15.65 -9.10
N SER A 15 -14.05 16.38 -8.70
CA SER A 15 -14.10 17.04 -7.39
C SER A 15 -14.91 16.19 -6.45
N PHE A 16 -14.23 15.69 -5.43
CA PHE A 16 -14.86 14.83 -4.41
C PHE A 16 -15.50 15.65 -3.30
N THR A 17 -16.69 15.23 -2.90
CA THR A 17 -17.38 15.77 -1.72
C THR A 17 -17.68 14.63 -0.75
N VAL A 18 -17.84 14.95 0.52
CA VAL A 18 -18.17 13.96 1.56
C VAL A 18 -19.67 13.63 1.50
N ALA A 19 -19.98 12.35 1.28
CA ALA A 19 -21.35 11.84 1.31
C ALA A 19 -21.75 11.36 2.72
N SER A 20 -20.85 10.69 3.43
CA SER A 20 -21.06 10.22 4.80
C SER A 20 -19.73 10.04 5.53
N SER A 21 -19.77 9.80 6.85
CA SER A 21 -18.57 9.52 7.62
C SER A 21 -18.82 8.50 8.74
N VAL A 22 -17.75 7.77 9.09
CA VAL A 22 -17.72 6.83 10.20
C VAL A 22 -16.48 7.12 11.05
N ARG A 23 -16.66 7.32 12.36
CA ARG A 23 -15.54 7.49 13.28
C ARG A 23 -14.94 6.15 13.68
N LEU A 24 -13.63 6.07 13.67
CA LEU A 24 -12.88 4.85 13.93
C LEU A 24 -11.98 5.06 15.13
N LYS A 25 -11.85 4.03 15.94
CA LYS A 25 -10.96 4.03 17.10
C LYS A 25 -9.56 3.60 16.72
N SER A 26 -8.61 4.13 17.43
CA SER A 26 -7.22 3.70 17.48
C SER A 26 -7.07 2.52 18.44
N PHE A 27 -6.22 1.55 18.09
CA PHE A 27 -5.79 0.51 19.04
C PHE A 27 -4.75 1.05 20.03
N ALA A 28 -3.96 2.06 19.64
CA ALA A 28 -2.93 2.65 20.48
C ALA A 28 -3.51 3.37 21.71
N THR A 29 -4.60 4.10 21.54
CA THR A 29 -5.21 4.93 22.59
C THR A 29 -6.57 4.42 23.04
N GLY A 30 -7.29 3.70 22.19
CA GLY A 30 -8.68 3.32 22.41
C GLY A 30 -9.68 4.44 22.14
N ASP A 31 -9.22 5.62 21.70
CA ASP A 31 -10.04 6.79 21.41
C ASP A 31 -10.41 6.87 19.91
N PHE A 32 -11.38 7.75 19.59
CA PHE A 32 -11.76 8.02 18.21
C PHE A 32 -10.77 9.01 17.59
N GLU A 33 -9.85 8.50 16.80
CA GLU A 33 -8.74 9.26 16.22
C GLU A 33 -8.72 9.26 14.69
N TYR A 34 -9.53 8.42 14.05
CA TYR A 34 -9.67 8.41 12.61
C TYR A 34 -11.11 8.63 12.18
N THR A 35 -11.26 9.17 10.99
CA THR A 35 -12.57 9.29 10.35
C THR A 35 -12.49 8.77 8.92
N MET A 36 -13.30 7.75 8.62
CA MET A 36 -13.54 7.33 7.23
C MET A 36 -14.64 8.19 6.63
N TYR A 37 -14.40 8.69 5.45
CA TYR A 37 -15.33 9.45 4.62
C TYR A 37 -15.69 8.64 3.39
N THR A 38 -16.99 8.39 3.18
CA THR A 38 -17.50 7.93 1.89
C THR A 38 -17.62 9.14 0.97
N LEU A 39 -17.16 9.02 -0.26
CA LEU A 39 -17.05 10.14 -1.20
C LEU A 39 -18.13 10.09 -2.27
N PHE A 40 -18.52 11.27 -2.76
CA PHE A 40 -19.31 11.44 -3.97
C PHE A 40 -18.39 12.08 -5.05
N PRO A 41 -18.39 11.59 -6.29
CA PRO A 41 -19.32 10.60 -6.86
C PRO A 41 -18.97 9.14 -6.51
N TYR A 42 -17.79 8.84 -6.00
CA TYR A 42 -17.37 7.48 -5.66
C TYR A 42 -16.16 7.49 -4.72
N GLY A 43 -15.85 6.32 -4.13
CA GLY A 43 -14.65 6.12 -3.35
C GLY A 43 -14.83 6.35 -1.85
N TYR A 44 -13.73 6.22 -1.14
CA TYR A 44 -13.62 6.55 0.29
C TYR A 44 -12.24 7.09 0.63
N ALA A 45 -12.12 7.73 1.79
CA ALA A 45 -10.86 8.17 2.36
C ALA A 45 -10.89 8.03 3.88
N ILE A 46 -9.76 7.66 4.49
CA ILE A 46 -9.55 7.63 5.94
C ILE A 46 -8.50 8.67 6.30
N LEU A 47 -8.86 9.58 7.20
CA LEU A 47 -7.97 10.61 7.70
C LEU A 47 -7.70 10.41 9.19
N TYR A 48 -6.49 10.75 9.62
CA TYR A 48 -6.13 10.92 11.02
C TYR A 48 -6.64 12.26 11.51
N ASP A 49 -7.50 12.28 12.52
CA ASP A 49 -8.30 13.45 12.90
C ASP A 49 -7.44 14.61 13.43
N GLU A 50 -6.33 14.34 14.13
CA GLU A 50 -5.50 15.36 14.76
C GLU A 50 -4.79 16.24 13.71
N THR A 51 -4.26 15.62 12.66
CA THR A 51 -3.45 16.31 11.64
C THR A 51 -4.17 16.50 10.31
N ALA A 52 -5.33 15.85 10.13
CA ALA A 52 -6.03 15.67 8.85
C ALA A 52 -5.16 14.96 7.79
N GLU A 53 -4.15 14.19 8.21
CA GLU A 53 -3.32 13.38 7.31
C GLU A 53 -4.15 12.30 6.64
N LEU A 54 -3.94 12.12 5.30
CA LEU A 54 -4.57 11.03 4.57
C LEU A 54 -3.84 9.72 4.87
N MET A 55 -4.52 8.81 5.57
CA MET A 55 -3.98 7.49 5.90
C MET A 55 -4.20 6.49 4.78
N GLU A 56 -5.36 6.57 4.14
CA GLU A 56 -5.78 5.65 3.08
C GLU A 56 -6.90 6.27 2.24
N ALA A 57 -6.92 5.97 0.94
CA ALA A 57 -8.06 6.29 0.08
C ALA A 57 -8.15 5.38 -1.15
N VAL A 58 -9.37 5.26 -1.68
CA VAL A 58 -9.66 4.63 -2.96
C VAL A 58 -10.55 5.56 -3.78
N PHE A 59 -10.11 5.92 -4.97
CA PHE A 59 -10.78 6.86 -5.86
C PHE A 59 -11.30 6.18 -7.13
N THR A 60 -12.10 5.11 -6.98
CA THR A 60 -12.70 4.37 -8.10
C THR A 60 -14.20 4.17 -7.90
N ALA A 61 -14.92 4.01 -9.00
CA ALA A 61 -16.38 3.92 -8.99
C ALA A 61 -16.93 2.64 -8.33
N ASP A 62 -16.13 1.59 -8.29
CA ASP A 62 -16.43 0.30 -7.66
C ASP A 62 -15.84 0.14 -6.26
N ALA A 63 -15.23 1.19 -5.72
CA ALA A 63 -14.69 1.16 -4.37
C ALA A 63 -15.76 0.86 -3.33
N VAL A 64 -15.52 -0.16 -2.53
CA VAL A 64 -16.36 -0.50 -1.38
C VAL A 64 -15.68 0.01 -0.13
N ALA A 65 -16.33 0.92 0.58
CA ALA A 65 -15.83 1.42 1.85
C ALA A 65 -15.75 0.26 2.86
N PRO A 66 -14.62 0.09 3.56
CA PRO A 66 -14.40 -1.09 4.42
C PRO A 66 -15.31 -1.12 5.66
N TYR A 67 -15.78 0.05 6.10
CA TYR A 67 -16.64 0.14 7.26
C TYR A 67 -18.09 0.48 6.85
N PRO A 68 -19.03 -0.45 7.08
CA PRO A 68 -20.44 -0.16 6.83
C PRO A 68 -20.96 0.85 7.86
N VAL A 69 -21.87 1.73 7.44
CA VAL A 69 -22.58 2.62 8.35
C VAL A 69 -23.58 1.79 9.16
N LEU A 70 -23.13 1.20 10.27
CA LEU A 70 -23.95 0.39 11.17
C LEU A 70 -24.03 1.04 12.55
N TYR A 71 -25.25 1.34 12.99
CA TYR A 71 -25.48 1.91 14.32
C TYR A 71 -25.13 0.89 15.43
N GLY A 72 -24.46 1.39 16.47
CA GLY A 72 -24.16 0.62 17.68
C GLY A 72 -22.94 -0.30 17.60
N LYS A 73 -22.17 -0.28 16.51
CA LYS A 73 -20.89 -1.00 16.41
C LYS A 73 -19.72 -0.04 16.63
N THR A 74 -18.63 -0.58 17.20
CA THR A 74 -17.39 0.14 17.37
C THR A 74 -16.37 -0.41 16.37
N PHE A 75 -15.82 0.46 15.55
CA PHE A 75 -14.83 0.12 14.54
C PHE A 75 -13.44 0.64 14.94
N TYR A 76 -12.42 -0.11 14.56
CA TYR A 76 -11.02 0.19 14.78
C TYR A 76 -10.27 0.16 13.45
N TYR A 77 -9.29 1.04 13.32
CA TYR A 77 -8.42 1.14 12.15
C TYR A 77 -6.95 1.15 12.60
N SER A 78 -6.12 0.33 11.96
CA SER A 78 -4.67 0.27 12.21
C SER A 78 -3.88 0.14 10.90
N GLY A 79 -4.29 0.90 9.91
CA GLY A 79 -3.66 0.92 8.59
C GLY A 79 -4.44 0.17 7.52
N PRO A 80 -4.00 0.32 6.26
CA PRO A 80 -4.65 -0.29 5.10
C PRO A 80 -4.80 -1.81 5.27
N GLY A 81 -6.04 -2.31 5.12
CA GLY A 81 -6.38 -3.72 5.32
C GLY A 81 -6.67 -4.15 6.75
N ASN A 82 -6.27 -3.38 7.76
CA ASN A 82 -6.54 -3.65 9.18
C ASN A 82 -7.87 -3.03 9.63
N TYR A 83 -8.96 -3.50 9.02
CA TYR A 83 -10.33 -3.03 9.31
C TYR A 83 -10.97 -3.95 10.34
N VAL A 84 -11.28 -3.43 11.52
CA VAL A 84 -11.71 -4.25 12.66
C VAL A 84 -13.01 -3.74 13.25
N VAL A 85 -13.86 -4.68 13.64
CA VAL A 85 -15.08 -4.42 14.43
C VAL A 85 -14.97 -5.07 15.80
N LEU A 86 -15.39 -4.34 16.83
CA LEU A 86 -15.60 -4.90 18.17
C LEU A 86 -17.06 -5.31 18.32
N GLU A 87 -17.31 -6.62 18.43
CA GLU A 87 -18.63 -7.20 18.63
C GLU A 87 -18.63 -8.12 19.85
N ASN A 88 -19.52 -7.87 20.79
CA ASN A 88 -19.68 -8.69 22.02
C ASN A 88 -18.36 -8.90 22.79
N GLY A 89 -17.47 -7.90 22.79
CA GLY A 89 -16.16 -7.97 23.45
C GLY A 89 -15.10 -8.72 22.66
N VAL A 90 -15.36 -9.09 21.41
CA VAL A 90 -14.42 -9.81 20.53
C VAL A 90 -14.07 -8.93 19.34
N TYR A 91 -12.77 -8.77 19.05
CA TYR A 91 -12.29 -8.12 17.86
C TYR A 91 -12.31 -9.07 16.67
N ARG A 92 -12.87 -8.60 15.56
CA ARG A 92 -12.97 -9.37 14.32
C ARG A 92 -12.49 -8.52 13.14
N SER A 93 -11.64 -9.11 12.29
CA SER A 93 -11.29 -8.51 11.01
C SER A 93 -12.52 -8.45 10.09
N LEU A 94 -12.75 -7.29 9.48
CA LEU A 94 -13.81 -7.12 8.47
C LEU A 94 -13.40 -7.69 7.11
N LEU A 95 -12.10 -7.85 6.87
CA LEU A 95 -11.58 -8.38 5.61
C LEU A 95 -11.60 -9.91 5.58
N THR A 96 -11.16 -10.56 6.67
CA THR A 96 -11.04 -12.04 6.74
C THR A 96 -12.13 -12.70 7.55
N GLU A 97 -12.97 -11.93 8.26
CA GLU A 97 -13.99 -12.40 9.22
C GLU A 97 -13.41 -13.19 10.42
N GLN A 98 -12.10 -13.25 10.54
CA GLN A 98 -11.43 -13.96 11.62
C GLN A 98 -11.45 -13.18 12.94
N THR A 99 -11.44 -13.91 14.05
CA THR A 99 -11.26 -13.34 15.39
C THR A 99 -9.77 -13.02 15.60
N LEU A 100 -9.49 -11.79 16.01
CA LEU A 100 -8.13 -11.35 16.31
C LEU A 100 -7.69 -11.79 17.71
N GLN A 101 -6.44 -12.22 17.81
CA GLN A 101 -5.81 -12.57 19.08
C GLN A 101 -5.27 -11.33 19.79
N ALA A 102 -4.98 -11.44 21.08
CA ALA A 102 -4.42 -10.34 21.86
C ALA A 102 -3.06 -9.84 21.32
N THR A 103 -2.26 -10.74 20.75
CA THR A 103 -0.99 -10.41 20.11
C THR A 103 -1.16 -9.51 18.89
N ASN A 104 -2.16 -9.77 18.04
CA ASN A 104 -2.47 -8.92 16.88
C ASN A 104 -2.86 -7.50 17.33
N ILE A 105 -3.69 -7.39 18.37
CA ILE A 105 -4.12 -6.09 18.90
C ILE A 105 -2.94 -5.30 19.46
N GLN A 106 -2.00 -5.96 20.13
CA GLN A 106 -0.79 -5.30 20.63
C GLN A 106 0.13 -4.83 19.48
N ALA A 107 0.28 -5.63 18.44
CA ALA A 107 1.04 -5.26 17.25
C ALA A 107 0.40 -4.06 16.55
N PHE A 108 -0.92 -4.06 16.35
CA PHE A 108 -1.66 -2.92 15.79
C PHE A 108 -1.46 -1.64 16.59
N ALA A 109 -1.55 -1.72 17.92
CA ALA A 109 -1.34 -0.58 18.80
C ALA A 109 0.09 0.00 18.70
N ALA A 110 1.10 -0.85 18.62
CA ALA A 110 2.49 -0.43 18.48
C ALA A 110 2.75 0.26 17.14
N LEU A 111 2.24 -0.31 16.04
CA LEU A 111 2.33 0.24 14.70
C LEU A 111 1.66 1.61 14.60
N GLU A 112 0.43 1.73 15.08
CA GLU A 112 -0.30 2.99 15.10
C GLU A 112 0.43 4.08 15.87
N TYR A 113 0.96 3.77 17.05
CA TYR A 113 1.69 4.74 17.86
C TYR A 113 2.87 5.35 17.10
N GLU A 114 3.61 4.55 16.35
CA GLU A 114 4.71 5.03 15.53
C GLU A 114 4.23 5.94 14.39
N VAL A 115 3.21 5.51 13.65
CA VAL A 115 2.62 6.27 12.53
C VAL A 115 2.07 7.61 13.01
N GLN A 116 1.26 7.61 14.07
CA GLN A 116 0.66 8.81 14.65
C GLN A 116 1.74 9.78 15.16
N SER A 117 2.75 9.28 15.88
CA SER A 117 3.83 10.12 16.40
C SER A 117 4.63 10.80 15.29
N THR A 118 4.78 10.14 14.14
CA THR A 118 5.45 10.70 12.96
C THR A 118 4.58 11.75 12.28
N ALA A 119 3.29 11.48 12.10
CA ALA A 119 2.32 12.42 11.52
C ALA A 119 2.21 13.72 12.36
N VAL A 120 2.15 13.60 13.69
CA VAL A 120 2.10 14.76 14.61
C VAL A 120 3.39 15.58 14.55
N LYS A 121 4.56 14.94 14.58
CA LYS A 121 5.86 15.64 14.44
C LYS A 121 5.93 16.41 13.11
N HIS A 122 5.50 15.80 12.02
CA HIS A 122 5.48 16.46 10.72
C HIS A 122 4.55 17.68 10.73
N CYS A 123 3.33 17.55 11.22
CA CYS A 123 2.36 18.64 11.32
C CYS A 123 2.92 19.82 12.13
N GLN A 124 3.57 19.56 13.28
CA GLN A 124 4.18 20.59 14.12
C GLN A 124 5.32 21.30 13.38
N THR A 125 6.16 20.57 12.66
CA THR A 125 7.28 21.14 11.88
C THR A 125 6.76 22.00 10.73
N SER A 126 5.76 21.53 10.00
CA SER A 126 5.12 22.27 8.90
C SER A 126 4.43 23.55 9.40
N ALA A 127 3.76 23.50 10.54
CA ALA A 127 3.16 24.69 11.16
C ALA A 127 4.22 25.73 11.57
N ALA A 128 5.35 25.30 12.12
CA ALA A 128 6.47 26.19 12.47
C ALA A 128 7.08 26.87 11.22
N LEU A 129 7.16 26.17 10.08
CA LEU A 129 7.65 26.74 8.82
C LEU A 129 6.64 27.67 8.14
N GLN A 130 5.34 27.41 8.28
CA GLN A 130 4.29 28.33 7.78
C GLN A 130 4.35 29.70 8.44
N THR A 131 4.76 29.78 9.72
CA THR A 131 5.00 31.06 10.40
C THR A 131 6.17 31.86 9.82
N LEU A 132 7.05 31.23 9.02
CA LEU A 132 8.16 31.86 8.31
C LEU A 132 7.80 32.28 6.87
N ALA A 133 6.52 32.41 6.55
CA ALA A 133 5.98 32.95 5.29
C ALA A 133 6.36 32.14 4.02
N VAL A 134 6.57 30.86 4.12
CA VAL A 134 6.65 29.98 2.96
C VAL A 134 5.26 29.37 2.72
N SER A 135 4.57 29.81 1.67
CA SER A 135 3.29 29.22 1.27
C SER A 135 3.48 27.71 1.04
N PRO A 136 2.63 26.85 1.60
CA PRO A 136 2.72 25.41 1.36
C PRO A 136 2.53 25.16 -0.14
N ARG A 137 3.59 24.77 -0.82
CA ARG A 137 3.50 24.25 -2.19
C ARG A 137 3.06 22.78 -2.10
N TYR A 138 1.77 22.54 -1.95
CA TYR A 138 1.21 21.24 -2.29
C TYR A 138 1.49 20.99 -3.76
N GLY A 139 2.30 20.00 -4.09
CA GLY A 139 2.46 19.69 -5.48
C GLY A 139 3.71 18.99 -5.96
N GLY A 140 4.42 18.22 -5.14
CA GLY A 140 5.28 17.17 -5.66
C GLY A 140 4.44 15.94 -6.02
N SER A 141 4.55 15.47 -7.26
CA SER A 141 4.04 14.15 -7.63
C SER A 141 5.05 13.48 -8.54
N ILE A 142 5.26 12.20 -8.33
CA ILE A 142 6.06 11.33 -9.18
C ILE A 142 5.22 10.11 -9.54
N ALA A 143 5.44 9.61 -10.73
CA ALA A 143 4.88 8.34 -11.17
C ALA A 143 5.86 7.71 -12.15
N VAL A 144 5.77 6.41 -12.35
CA VAL A 144 6.55 5.73 -13.38
C VAL A 144 6.29 6.38 -14.74
N SER A 145 7.35 6.78 -15.43
CA SER A 145 7.30 7.57 -16.65
C SER A 145 6.74 6.78 -17.85
N ALA A 146 6.96 5.49 -17.86
CA ALA A 146 6.39 4.56 -18.83
C ALA A 146 5.55 3.53 -18.07
N GLY A 147 4.38 3.21 -18.60
CA GLY A 147 3.60 2.10 -18.08
C GLY A 147 2.71 2.40 -16.87
N TRP A 148 2.41 3.68 -16.56
CA TRP A 148 1.31 3.96 -15.62
C TRP A 148 0.03 3.23 -16.07
N ASP A 149 -0.23 3.23 -17.37
CA ASP A 149 -1.35 2.50 -17.96
C ASP A 149 -1.25 0.99 -17.76
N TYR A 150 -0.04 0.43 -17.61
CA TYR A 150 0.12 -0.99 -17.27
C TYR A 150 -0.62 -1.32 -15.99
N PHE A 151 -0.31 -0.63 -14.90
CA PHE A 151 -0.93 -0.90 -13.60
C PHE A 151 -2.43 -0.58 -13.57
N SER A 152 -2.87 0.46 -14.27
CA SER A 152 -4.28 0.85 -14.32
C SER A 152 -5.15 -0.07 -15.19
N ASN A 153 -4.55 -0.76 -16.15
CA ASN A 153 -5.22 -1.68 -17.06
C ASN A 153 -4.85 -3.15 -16.81
N LEU A 154 -4.08 -3.43 -15.78
CA LEU A 154 -3.67 -4.79 -15.43
C LEU A 154 -4.91 -5.63 -15.09
N SER A 155 -5.28 -6.54 -16.00
CA SER A 155 -6.45 -7.41 -15.87
C SER A 155 -6.08 -8.85 -15.54
N ASP A 156 -4.86 -9.22 -15.90
CA ASP A 156 -4.35 -10.59 -15.80
C ASP A 156 -3.18 -10.65 -14.83
N PHE A 157 -3.39 -11.33 -13.72
CA PHE A 157 -2.40 -11.62 -12.69
C PHE A 157 -2.93 -12.77 -11.80
N GLY A 158 -2.05 -13.42 -11.05
CA GLY A 158 -2.41 -14.55 -10.20
C GLY A 158 -3.35 -14.19 -9.06
N LEU A 159 -3.94 -15.21 -8.45
CA LEU A 159 -4.77 -15.04 -7.26
C LEU A 159 -3.89 -14.91 -6.02
N ASN A 160 -4.13 -13.90 -5.20
CA ASN A 160 -3.52 -13.81 -3.89
C ASN A 160 -4.24 -14.76 -2.93
N THR A 161 -3.71 -15.97 -2.79
CA THR A 161 -4.23 -16.98 -1.88
C THR A 161 -3.28 -17.20 -0.72
N GLU A 162 -3.80 -17.26 0.50
CA GLU A 162 -3.05 -17.70 1.69
C GLU A 162 -1.70 -17.01 1.96
N GLY A 163 -1.63 -15.68 1.75
CA GLY A 163 -0.42 -14.90 2.09
C GLY A 163 0.66 -14.91 1.01
N THR A 164 0.34 -15.17 -0.25
CA THR A 164 1.29 -15.15 -1.37
C THR A 164 1.50 -13.74 -1.97
N CYS A 165 1.08 -12.69 -1.27
CA CYS A 165 1.10 -11.30 -1.77
C CYS A 165 2.48 -10.83 -2.24
N THR A 166 3.57 -11.19 -1.55
CA THR A 166 4.94 -10.82 -1.94
C THR A 166 5.32 -11.41 -3.29
N VAL A 167 4.99 -12.67 -3.51
CA VAL A 167 5.27 -13.35 -4.79
C VAL A 167 4.38 -12.82 -5.90
N LEU A 168 3.12 -12.55 -5.61
CA LEU A 168 2.19 -11.95 -6.56
C LEU A 168 2.65 -10.54 -6.96
N ALA A 169 3.00 -9.70 -5.99
CA ALA A 169 3.53 -8.38 -6.27
C ALA A 169 4.83 -8.44 -7.10
N ALA A 170 5.71 -9.41 -6.82
CA ALA A 170 6.90 -9.66 -7.63
C ALA A 170 6.55 -10.07 -9.07
N ALA A 171 5.53 -10.93 -9.27
CA ALA A 171 5.07 -11.30 -10.60
C ALA A 171 4.55 -10.09 -11.39
N ILE A 172 3.77 -9.23 -10.75
CA ILE A 172 3.26 -7.97 -11.34
C ILE A 172 4.43 -7.04 -11.68
N LEU A 173 5.39 -6.88 -10.77
CA LEU A 173 6.58 -6.06 -10.99
C LEU A 173 7.41 -6.58 -12.16
N PHE A 174 7.65 -7.89 -12.24
CA PHE A 174 8.40 -8.51 -13.34
C PHE A 174 7.69 -8.36 -14.67
N GLY A 175 6.35 -8.47 -14.70
CA GLY A 175 5.56 -8.18 -15.91
C GLY A 175 5.73 -6.74 -16.40
N TYR A 176 5.80 -5.75 -15.50
CA TYR A 176 6.12 -4.38 -15.86
C TYR A 176 7.53 -4.26 -16.47
N PHE A 177 8.54 -4.87 -15.84
CA PHE A 177 9.92 -4.81 -16.35
C PHE A 177 10.07 -5.56 -17.67
N ASP A 178 9.32 -6.62 -17.87
CA ASP A 178 9.27 -7.37 -19.13
C ASP A 178 8.75 -6.50 -20.27
N GLU A 179 7.63 -5.84 -20.07
CA GLU A 179 6.98 -4.99 -21.09
C GLU A 179 7.81 -3.74 -21.44
N TYR A 180 8.47 -3.09 -20.44
CA TYR A 180 9.04 -1.76 -20.62
C TYR A 180 10.57 -1.70 -20.58
N VAL A 181 11.24 -2.75 -20.14
CA VAL A 181 12.70 -2.72 -19.92
C VAL A 181 13.41 -3.86 -20.62
N ASN A 182 13.01 -5.11 -20.42
CA ASN A 182 13.72 -6.27 -20.92
C ASN A 182 12.79 -7.48 -21.00
N ASP A 183 12.44 -7.91 -22.21
CA ASP A 183 11.56 -9.04 -22.58
C ASP A 183 12.08 -10.44 -22.10
N ALA A 184 13.00 -10.45 -21.14
CA ALA A 184 13.53 -11.66 -20.52
C ALA A 184 13.00 -11.89 -19.10
N PHE A 185 12.29 -10.91 -18.49
CA PHE A 185 11.79 -11.06 -17.13
C PHE A 185 10.69 -12.11 -17.03
N VAL A 186 9.82 -12.21 -18.04
CA VAL A 186 8.70 -13.16 -18.08
C VAL A 186 8.83 -14.04 -19.32
N PRO A 187 8.76 -15.38 -19.21
CA PRO A 187 8.67 -16.24 -20.38
C PRO A 187 7.39 -15.97 -21.17
N SER A 188 7.44 -15.90 -22.49
CA SER A 188 6.27 -15.65 -23.35
C SER A 188 5.11 -16.64 -23.13
N ALA A 189 5.39 -17.82 -22.62
CA ALA A 189 4.35 -18.79 -22.22
C ALA A 189 3.51 -18.34 -20.99
N TYR A 190 4.01 -17.36 -20.25
CA TYR A 190 3.37 -16.82 -19.05
C TYR A 190 2.82 -15.40 -19.24
N GLU A 191 3.09 -14.77 -20.37
CA GLU A 191 2.47 -13.51 -20.73
C GLU A 191 0.99 -13.72 -21.03
N GLN A 192 0.13 -12.84 -20.53
CA GLN A 192 -1.30 -12.93 -20.76
C GLN A 192 -1.94 -11.54 -20.75
N GLY A 193 -2.62 -11.19 -21.84
CA GLY A 193 -3.35 -9.93 -21.94
C GLY A 193 -2.49 -8.71 -21.58
N ASN A 194 -2.91 -7.97 -20.56
CA ASN A 194 -2.17 -6.81 -20.02
C ASN A 194 -1.41 -7.16 -18.74
N GLY A 195 -0.79 -8.32 -18.68
CA GLY A 195 -0.09 -8.74 -17.47
C GLY A 195 0.53 -10.13 -17.58
N THR A 196 0.54 -10.86 -16.49
CA THR A 196 1.09 -12.20 -16.37
C THR A 196 0.03 -13.22 -15.98
N SER A 197 0.17 -14.45 -16.44
CA SER A 197 -0.78 -15.52 -16.13
C SER A 197 -0.70 -15.95 -14.66
N GLU A 198 -1.78 -16.54 -14.16
CA GLU A 198 -1.78 -17.22 -12.86
C GLU A 198 -0.70 -18.30 -12.77
N ALA A 199 -0.39 -18.97 -13.89
CA ALA A 199 0.68 -19.96 -13.96
C ALA A 199 2.07 -19.35 -13.69
N PHE A 200 2.29 -18.09 -14.04
CA PHE A 200 3.53 -17.39 -13.69
C PHE A 200 3.63 -17.13 -12.19
N HIS A 201 2.57 -16.65 -11.59
CA HIS A 201 2.51 -16.48 -10.15
C HIS A 201 2.75 -17.80 -9.42
N GLN A 202 2.07 -18.87 -9.85
CA GLN A 202 2.29 -20.21 -9.27
C GLN A 202 3.73 -20.69 -9.45
N HIS A 203 4.35 -20.46 -10.61
CA HIS A 203 5.73 -20.81 -10.85
C HIS A 203 6.70 -20.09 -9.88
N LEU A 204 6.54 -18.79 -9.67
CA LEU A 204 7.34 -18.04 -8.69
C LEU A 204 7.05 -18.51 -7.26
N ASN A 205 5.80 -18.80 -6.96
CA ASN A 205 5.37 -19.32 -5.66
C ASN A 205 6.05 -20.65 -5.33
N ASP A 206 6.10 -21.58 -6.28
CA ASP A 206 6.79 -22.87 -6.13
C ASP A 206 8.29 -22.68 -5.91
N LEU A 207 8.91 -21.69 -6.52
CA LEU A 207 10.33 -21.36 -6.34
C LEU A 207 10.62 -20.77 -4.95
N VAL A 208 9.73 -19.93 -4.43
CA VAL A 208 9.92 -19.24 -3.15
C VAL A 208 9.59 -20.14 -1.97
N TYR A 209 8.47 -20.84 -2.03
CA TYR A 209 7.96 -21.63 -0.90
C TYR A 209 8.17 -23.14 -1.06
N GLY A 210 8.46 -23.62 -2.28
CA GLY A 210 8.42 -25.05 -2.59
C GLY A 210 7.00 -25.62 -2.51
N SER A 211 6.90 -26.92 -2.24
CA SER A 211 5.60 -27.62 -2.15
C SER A 211 4.81 -27.37 -0.85
N ASN A 212 5.30 -26.53 0.05
CA ASN A 212 4.74 -26.29 1.39
C ASN A 212 4.29 -24.83 1.60
N ALA A 213 3.80 -24.19 0.56
CA ALA A 213 3.38 -22.80 0.62
C ALA A 213 2.26 -22.57 1.65
N GLN A 214 2.59 -21.98 2.79
CA GLN A 214 1.64 -21.44 3.75
C GLN A 214 2.26 -20.25 4.48
N GLY A 215 1.60 -19.08 4.40
CA GLY A 215 1.92 -17.89 5.15
C GLY A 215 2.65 -16.81 4.35
N GLY A 216 2.61 -15.58 4.88
CA GLY A 216 3.31 -14.44 4.31
C GLY A 216 4.83 -14.61 4.37
N ILE A 217 5.54 -14.04 3.41
CA ILE A 217 7.00 -13.95 3.39
C ILE A 217 7.41 -12.50 3.18
N PHE A 218 8.43 -12.05 3.89
CA PHE A 218 9.03 -10.74 3.66
C PHE A 218 9.72 -10.67 2.30
N ILE A 219 9.79 -9.47 1.72
CA ILE A 219 10.48 -9.25 0.45
C ILE A 219 11.93 -9.75 0.55
N ARG A 220 12.64 -9.41 1.66
CA ARG A 220 14.03 -9.82 1.91
C ARG A 220 14.24 -11.33 1.91
N ASP A 221 13.26 -12.09 2.37
CA ASP A 221 13.35 -13.54 2.46
C ASP A 221 13.08 -14.21 1.11
N ALA A 222 12.28 -13.60 0.26
CA ALA A 222 12.02 -14.04 -1.11
C ALA A 222 13.17 -13.73 -2.09
N LEU A 223 14.07 -12.79 -1.76
CA LEU A 223 15.11 -12.27 -2.68
C LEU A 223 15.96 -13.35 -3.32
N ASN A 224 16.38 -14.34 -2.54
CA ASN A 224 17.29 -15.37 -3.06
C ASN A 224 16.64 -16.19 -4.18
N ALA A 225 15.40 -16.64 -3.97
CA ALA A 225 14.66 -17.42 -4.97
C ALA A 225 14.31 -16.59 -6.20
N LEU A 226 13.83 -15.36 -6.00
CA LEU A 226 13.49 -14.45 -7.09
C LEU A 226 14.72 -14.05 -7.92
N ASN A 227 15.87 -13.82 -7.28
CA ASN A 227 17.12 -13.54 -8.00
C ASN A 227 17.70 -14.77 -8.72
N GLN A 228 17.52 -15.98 -8.19
CA GLN A 228 17.85 -17.21 -8.91
C GLN A 228 16.97 -17.36 -10.16
N TYR A 229 15.67 -17.05 -10.04
CA TYR A 229 14.77 -17.01 -11.18
C TYR A 229 15.29 -16.04 -12.25
N LEU A 230 15.54 -14.75 -11.93
CA LEU A 230 16.06 -13.75 -12.87
C LEU A 230 17.35 -14.24 -13.54
N SER A 231 18.27 -14.81 -12.76
CA SER A 231 19.52 -15.40 -13.30
C SER A 231 19.25 -16.52 -14.29
N SER A 232 18.31 -17.39 -14.02
CA SER A 232 17.95 -18.50 -14.92
C SER A 232 17.35 -18.01 -16.24
N ARG A 233 16.78 -16.82 -16.25
CA ARG A 233 16.27 -16.13 -17.43
C ARG A 233 17.36 -15.37 -18.22
N GLY A 234 18.58 -15.28 -17.68
CA GLY A 234 19.64 -14.46 -18.26
C GLY A 234 19.49 -12.96 -18.00
N VAL A 235 18.59 -12.57 -17.09
CA VAL A 235 18.39 -11.19 -16.66
C VAL A 235 19.57 -10.79 -15.78
N SER A 236 20.24 -9.68 -16.12
CA SER A 236 21.37 -9.13 -15.35
C SER A 236 20.93 -8.35 -14.13
N GLU A 237 19.77 -7.76 -14.22
CA GLU A 237 19.11 -6.99 -13.15
C GLU A 237 18.84 -7.87 -11.93
N ARG A 238 18.84 -7.25 -10.77
CA ARG A 238 18.63 -7.93 -9.49
C ARG A 238 17.60 -7.22 -8.64
N LEU A 239 16.77 -8.01 -7.97
CA LEU A 239 15.91 -7.52 -6.92
C LEU A 239 16.74 -7.32 -5.65
N GLN A 240 16.65 -6.14 -5.03
CA GLN A 240 17.21 -5.81 -3.73
C GLN A 240 16.08 -5.39 -2.79
N SER A 241 16.34 -5.39 -1.48
CA SER A 241 15.40 -4.83 -0.51
C SER A 241 16.09 -3.93 0.50
N GLU A 242 15.33 -2.95 0.97
CA GLU A 242 15.64 -2.17 2.17
C GLU A 242 14.53 -2.44 3.20
N HIS A 243 14.93 -2.80 4.39
CA HIS A 243 14.03 -3.00 5.52
C HIS A 243 14.45 -2.10 6.67
N SER A 244 13.54 -1.27 7.14
CA SER A 244 13.83 -0.38 8.24
C SER A 244 12.55 0.26 8.78
N PHE A 245 12.32 0.15 10.08
CA PHE A 245 11.36 0.99 10.80
C PHE A 245 11.72 2.48 10.73
N ASN A 246 12.91 2.78 10.26
CA ASN A 246 13.42 4.11 10.05
C ASN A 246 13.20 4.54 8.59
N TYR A 247 13.72 5.65 8.26
CA TYR A 247 13.63 6.43 7.05
C TYR A 247 14.05 5.71 5.74
N ASN A 248 14.93 4.69 5.80
CA ASN A 248 15.62 4.17 4.62
C ASN A 248 14.71 3.51 3.57
N ALA A 249 13.80 2.63 3.98
CA ALA A 249 12.90 1.98 3.04
C ALA A 249 11.96 3.00 2.37
N ARG A 250 11.42 3.94 3.13
CA ARG A 250 10.57 5.03 2.63
C ARG A 250 11.32 5.95 1.68
N TYR A 251 12.55 6.35 2.06
CA TYR A 251 13.41 7.13 1.19
C TYR A 251 13.72 6.42 -0.12
N LYS A 252 13.96 5.11 -0.05
CA LYS A 252 14.24 4.28 -1.23
C LYS A 252 13.02 4.21 -2.15
N ILE A 253 11.80 4.03 -1.63
CA ILE A 253 10.57 4.09 -2.42
C ILE A 253 10.51 5.39 -3.24
N ILE A 254 10.68 6.54 -2.58
CA ILE A 254 10.62 7.84 -3.25
C ILE A 254 11.74 7.99 -4.29
N THR A 255 12.94 7.52 -4.00
CA THR A 255 14.08 7.60 -4.93
C THR A 255 13.82 6.77 -6.19
N GLU A 256 13.40 5.52 -6.06
CA GLU A 256 13.12 4.65 -7.21
C GLU A 256 11.98 5.19 -8.08
N LEU A 257 10.91 5.66 -7.45
CA LEU A 257 9.81 6.30 -8.18
C LEU A 257 10.26 7.58 -8.90
N SER A 258 11.18 8.37 -8.30
CA SER A 258 11.76 9.56 -8.93
C SER A 258 12.62 9.21 -10.14
N ASP A 259 13.22 8.03 -10.14
CA ASP A 259 13.95 7.47 -11.28
C ASP A 259 13.02 6.77 -12.31
N GLY A 260 11.71 6.83 -12.09
CA GLY A 260 10.70 6.27 -12.99
C GLY A 260 10.53 4.75 -12.87
N ARG A 261 10.99 4.15 -11.77
CA ARG A 261 10.92 2.70 -11.53
C ARG A 261 9.88 2.37 -10.46
N PRO A 262 8.95 1.45 -10.72
CA PRO A 262 8.04 0.92 -9.71
C PRO A 262 8.80 0.05 -8.71
N VAL A 263 8.24 -0.09 -7.50
CA VAL A 263 8.83 -0.86 -6.40
C VAL A 263 7.80 -1.77 -5.73
N LEU A 264 8.29 -2.82 -5.10
CA LEU A 264 7.52 -3.53 -4.07
C LEU A 264 7.54 -2.70 -2.78
N ALA A 265 6.44 -2.68 -2.07
CA ALA A 265 6.40 -2.12 -0.73
C ALA A 265 5.58 -3.03 0.19
N SER A 266 6.10 -3.30 1.38
CA SER A 266 5.42 -4.10 2.38
C SER A 266 5.07 -3.26 3.60
N ALA A 267 3.82 -3.42 4.04
CA ALA A 267 3.33 -2.84 5.30
C ALA A 267 3.55 -3.79 6.49
N SER A 268 4.34 -4.87 6.28
CA SER A 268 4.70 -5.82 7.29
C SER A 268 5.60 -5.22 8.35
N ASP A 269 5.34 -5.55 9.59
CA ASP A 269 6.25 -5.33 10.70
C ASP A 269 6.73 -6.65 11.31
N ASP A 270 7.93 -6.64 11.91
CA ASP A 270 8.45 -7.78 12.67
C ASP A 270 7.70 -7.99 14.02
N LEU A 271 6.62 -7.26 14.27
CA LEU A 271 5.86 -7.26 15.52
C LEU A 271 4.75 -8.32 15.55
N GLY A 272 4.58 -9.07 14.43
CA GLY A 272 3.63 -10.20 14.37
C GLY A 272 2.18 -9.79 14.17
N ALA A 273 1.95 -8.64 13.54
CA ALA A 273 0.63 -8.30 13.02
C ALA A 273 0.28 -9.28 11.89
N ASP A 274 -0.93 -9.85 11.91
CA ASP A 274 -1.37 -10.83 10.88
C ASP A 274 -1.58 -10.19 9.49
N TRP A 275 -1.21 -8.93 9.32
CA TRP A 275 -1.42 -8.21 8.08
C TRP A 275 -0.11 -7.79 7.42
N ASP A 276 0.56 -8.79 6.87
CA ASP A 276 1.71 -8.62 5.99
C ASP A 276 1.19 -8.53 4.55
N HIS A 277 1.05 -7.33 4.03
CA HIS A 277 0.65 -7.16 2.64
C HIS A 277 1.73 -6.46 1.83
N THR A 278 2.14 -7.09 0.74
CA THR A 278 3.08 -6.53 -0.23
C THR A 278 2.31 -6.08 -1.46
N VAL A 279 2.60 -4.87 -1.91
CA VAL A 279 1.97 -4.20 -3.05
C VAL A 279 3.02 -3.75 -4.05
N VAL A 280 2.58 -3.38 -5.26
CA VAL A 280 3.44 -2.67 -6.22
C VAL A 280 3.09 -1.19 -6.20
N VAL A 281 4.07 -0.35 -5.84
CA VAL A 281 3.94 1.11 -5.83
C VAL A 281 4.47 1.66 -7.14
N TYR A 282 3.68 2.52 -7.79
CA TYR A 282 4.02 3.11 -9.09
C TYR A 282 3.85 4.63 -9.13
N GLY A 283 3.38 5.24 -8.07
CA GLY A 283 3.24 6.69 -7.96
C GLY A 283 3.25 7.18 -6.53
N ALA A 284 3.54 8.46 -6.36
CA ALA A 284 3.45 9.14 -5.07
C ALA A 284 3.11 10.61 -5.24
N ALA A 285 2.36 11.15 -4.28
CA ALA A 285 2.14 12.59 -4.11
C ALA A 285 2.67 13.01 -2.74
N PHE A 286 3.46 14.09 -2.66
CA PHE A 286 4.16 14.48 -1.43
C PHE A 286 4.38 16.00 -1.34
N ASP A 287 4.70 16.48 -0.15
CA ASP A 287 5.27 17.81 0.05
C ASP A 287 6.76 17.78 -0.37
N PRO A 288 7.20 18.61 -1.33
CA PRO A 288 8.58 18.60 -1.81
C PRO A 288 9.64 18.85 -0.75
N TYR A 289 9.28 19.46 0.38
CA TYR A 289 10.20 19.71 1.49
C TYR A 289 10.34 18.50 2.43
N TYR A 290 9.34 17.61 2.44
CA TYR A 290 9.27 16.45 3.33
C TYR A 290 8.71 15.23 2.60
N PRO A 291 9.35 14.79 1.51
CA PRO A 291 8.77 13.77 0.63
C PRO A 291 8.56 12.44 1.33
N VAL A 292 9.42 12.09 2.27
CA VAL A 292 9.37 10.78 2.95
C VAL A 292 8.32 10.71 4.05
N GLU A 293 8.05 11.85 4.69
CA GLU A 293 7.09 11.93 5.79
C GLU A 293 5.66 12.18 5.32
N THR A 294 5.51 12.77 4.15
CA THR A 294 4.20 13.25 3.65
C THR A 294 3.68 12.51 2.44
N ALA A 295 4.47 11.58 1.89
CA ALA A 295 4.04 10.88 0.70
C ALA A 295 2.79 10.05 0.95
N THR A 296 1.86 10.17 0.03
CA THR A 296 0.83 9.18 -0.21
C THR A 296 1.21 8.40 -1.46
N LEU A 297 1.27 7.09 -1.33
CA LEU A 297 1.69 6.19 -2.39
C LEU A 297 0.49 5.73 -3.20
N GLU A 298 0.61 5.71 -4.51
CA GLU A 298 -0.35 5.10 -5.43
C GLU A 298 0.16 3.72 -5.80
N MET A 299 -0.70 2.69 -5.68
CA MET A 299 -0.28 1.31 -5.72
C MET A 299 -1.30 0.36 -6.33
N HIS A 300 -0.81 -0.78 -6.81
CA HIS A 300 -1.61 -1.94 -7.17
C HIS A 300 -1.57 -2.97 -6.03
N THR A 301 -2.75 -3.29 -5.48
CA THR A 301 -2.85 -4.12 -4.27
C THR A 301 -2.77 -5.63 -4.52
N GLY A 302 -2.88 -6.07 -5.78
CA GLY A 302 -2.87 -7.49 -6.12
C GLY A 302 -4.16 -8.27 -5.76
N HIS A 303 -5.22 -7.60 -5.33
CA HIS A 303 -6.49 -8.27 -5.04
C HIS A 303 -7.35 -8.41 -6.30
N HIS A 304 -7.94 -9.59 -6.51
CA HIS A 304 -8.86 -9.84 -7.62
C HIS A 304 -10.24 -9.24 -7.39
N GLY A 305 -10.93 -8.95 -8.50
CA GLY A 305 -12.37 -8.66 -8.51
C GLY A 305 -12.76 -7.21 -8.30
N SER A 306 -11.81 -6.29 -8.22
CA SER A 306 -12.10 -4.87 -8.08
C SER A 306 -11.15 -4.01 -8.89
N THR A 307 -11.65 -3.01 -9.61
CA THR A 307 -10.82 -1.99 -10.27
C THR A 307 -10.13 -1.07 -9.25
N SER A 308 -10.50 -1.14 -7.97
CA SER A 308 -9.82 -0.42 -6.89
C SER A 308 -8.36 -0.89 -6.67
N ASN A 309 -7.99 -2.04 -7.22
CA ASN A 309 -6.64 -2.61 -7.09
C ASN A 309 -5.52 -1.67 -7.53
N TYR A 310 -5.74 -0.87 -8.56
CA TYR A 310 -4.71 -0.03 -9.18
C TYR A 310 -4.80 1.46 -8.83
N ARG A 311 -5.78 1.86 -8.03
CA ARG A 311 -5.94 3.25 -7.54
C ARG A 311 -6.07 3.32 -6.03
N PHE A 312 -5.43 2.39 -5.38
CA PHE A 312 -5.31 2.42 -3.94
C PHE A 312 -4.23 3.43 -3.56
N VAL A 313 -4.54 4.28 -2.59
CA VAL A 313 -3.63 5.30 -2.08
C VAL A 313 -3.49 5.12 -0.58
N ALA A 314 -2.26 5.07 -0.10
CA ALA A 314 -1.99 5.01 1.34
C ALA A 314 -0.82 5.90 1.73
N SER A 315 -0.79 6.35 2.99
CA SER A 315 0.35 7.06 3.55
C SER A 315 1.60 6.18 3.52
N ILE A 316 2.73 6.75 3.11
CA ILE A 316 4.03 6.07 3.12
C ILE A 316 4.43 5.60 4.52
N LEU A 317 3.84 6.19 5.56
CA LEU A 317 4.14 5.87 6.96
C LEU A 317 3.78 4.43 7.34
N TRP A 318 2.90 3.78 6.58
CA TRP A 318 2.54 2.37 6.78
C TRP A 318 3.55 1.37 6.22
N PHE A 319 4.59 1.81 5.48
CA PHE A 319 5.51 0.91 4.79
C PHE A 319 6.88 0.87 5.46
N TYR A 320 7.39 -0.32 5.70
CA TYR A 320 8.63 -0.61 6.41
C TYR A 320 9.67 -1.36 5.59
N GLU A 321 9.24 -2.00 4.51
CA GLU A 321 10.13 -2.71 3.61
C GLU A 321 9.84 -2.30 2.16
N CYS A 322 10.87 -2.18 1.34
CA CYS A 322 10.73 -2.04 -0.10
C CYS A 322 11.65 -3.00 -0.84
N GLY A 323 11.18 -3.48 -2.01
CA GLY A 323 11.96 -4.22 -2.97
C GLY A 323 12.07 -3.45 -4.28
N TYR A 324 13.26 -3.42 -4.88
CA TYR A 324 13.52 -2.64 -6.09
C TYR A 324 14.52 -3.33 -7.00
N ILE A 325 14.41 -3.08 -8.31
CA ILE A 325 15.28 -3.66 -9.32
C ILE A 325 16.48 -2.74 -9.56
N VAL A 326 17.67 -3.33 -9.54
CA VAL A 326 18.95 -2.66 -9.87
C VAL A 326 19.67 -3.37 -11.00
N ASN A 327 20.43 -2.61 -11.77
CA ASN A 327 21.31 -3.12 -12.84
C ASN A 327 22.59 -3.71 -12.26
#